data_48e692847b9f3ba500ccfa543441fffa
#
_entry.id   48e692847b9f3ba500ccfa543441fffa
#
_cell.length_a   1.000
_cell.length_b   1.000
_cell.length_c   1.000
_cell.angle_alpha   90.00
_cell.angle_beta   90.00
_cell.angle_gamma   90.00
#
_symmetry.space_group_name_H-M   'P 1'
#
loop_
_entity.id
_entity.type
_entity.pdbx_description
1 polymer ?
#
loop_
_entity_poly.entity_id
_entity_poly.type
_entity_poly.pdbx_seq_one_letter_code
_entity_poly.pdbx_strand_id
1 'polypeptide(L)'
;ALCCDAVLNDDGTSTGEPTEAALVVWANKPGLKQPAMQAETPRVGEAPFDSGRKMMSTVHAVDGKFVQYTKGGPDVVLGRCATYLKDGQVLPMTEEAKAEILAANKAMADRALRVLAAAERVWDAEPTSYEPADLEQDLCFLGLTGMIDPVRPEVKAAITQCNSAGITAIMITGDHVDTAVAIAKELGILTEGKRAITGSQLSEMSDEEFAREMKSIAVYARVQP
;
A
#
# COMPACT_ATOMS: atom_id res chain seq x y z
N ALA A 1 6.22 -0.33 12.17
CA ALA A 1 5.53 0.25 13.34
C ALA A 1 6.11 1.62 13.71
N LEU A 2 7.44 1.78 13.77
CA LEU A 2 8.05 3.06 14.18
C LEU A 2 7.78 4.22 13.20
N CYS A 3 7.81 3.96 11.90
CA CYS A 3 7.48 4.94 10.85
C CYS A 3 5.96 4.95 10.59
N CYS A 4 5.15 5.14 11.62
CA CYS A 4 3.69 5.22 11.57
C CYS A 4 3.18 6.19 12.63
N ASP A 5 2.10 6.91 12.30
CA ASP A 5 1.37 7.78 13.23
C ASP A 5 0.12 7.08 13.78
N ALA A 6 -0.31 5.98 13.15
CA ALA A 6 -1.36 5.13 13.69
C ALA A 6 -0.92 4.47 15.00
N VAL A 7 -1.86 4.30 15.93
CA VAL A 7 -1.64 3.73 17.26
C VAL A 7 -2.46 2.46 17.42
N LEU A 8 -1.84 1.43 18.00
CA LEU A 8 -2.53 0.23 18.44
C LEU A 8 -3.05 0.44 19.87
N ASN A 9 -4.35 0.29 20.07
CA ASN A 9 -4.99 0.42 21.36
C ASN A 9 -4.86 -0.88 22.18
N ASP A 10 -5.04 -0.80 23.49
CA ASP A 10 -4.94 -1.95 24.40
C ASP A 10 -6.00 -3.03 24.13
N ASP A 11 -7.16 -2.65 23.57
CA ASP A 11 -8.24 -3.56 23.18
C ASP A 11 -7.99 -4.27 21.83
N GLY A 12 -6.83 -4.02 21.19
CA GLY A 12 -6.45 -4.59 19.90
C GLY A 12 -7.02 -3.86 18.69
N THR A 13 -7.78 -2.79 18.90
CA THR A 13 -8.19 -1.88 17.82
C THR A 13 -7.06 -0.94 17.44
N SER A 14 -7.17 -0.25 16.31
CA SER A 14 -6.19 0.74 15.88
C SER A 14 -6.86 2.07 15.55
N THR A 15 -6.14 3.15 15.82
CA THR A 15 -6.56 4.51 15.49
C THR A 15 -5.55 5.12 14.53
N GLY A 16 -6.01 5.79 13.48
CA GLY A 16 -5.18 6.42 12.45
C GLY A 16 -5.55 5.98 11.05
N GLU A 17 -4.71 6.33 10.07
CA GLU A 17 -4.90 5.96 8.67
C GLU A 17 -4.91 4.43 8.50
N PRO A 18 -5.86 3.85 7.74
CA PRO A 18 -6.01 2.39 7.61
C PRO A 18 -4.74 1.67 7.14
N THR A 19 -3.97 2.27 6.26
CA THR A 19 -2.70 1.72 5.76
C THR A 19 -1.67 1.58 6.87
N GLU A 20 -1.54 2.59 7.73
CA GLU A 20 -0.63 2.59 8.87
C GLU A 20 -1.12 1.66 9.98
N ALA A 21 -2.42 1.69 10.25
CA ALA A 21 -3.08 0.79 11.18
C ALA A 21 -2.78 -0.68 10.86
N ALA A 22 -2.85 -1.06 9.58
CA ALA A 22 -2.49 -2.41 9.13
C ALA A 22 -1.03 -2.77 9.43
N LEU A 23 -0.09 -1.83 9.27
CA LEU A 23 1.33 -2.04 9.59
C LEU A 23 1.58 -2.22 11.08
N VAL A 24 0.91 -1.43 11.92
CA VAL A 24 1.05 -1.52 13.38
C VAL A 24 0.44 -2.82 13.90
N VAL A 25 -0.74 -3.19 13.42
CA VAL A 25 -1.38 -4.48 13.74
C VAL A 25 -0.52 -5.65 13.27
N TRP A 26 0.07 -5.58 12.07
CA TRP A 26 0.96 -6.62 11.56
C TRP A 26 2.22 -6.78 12.42
N ALA A 27 2.87 -5.68 12.81
CA ALA A 27 4.04 -5.70 13.70
C ALA A 27 3.74 -6.31 15.07
N ASN A 28 2.52 -6.11 15.59
CA ASN A 28 2.11 -6.68 16.87
C ASN A 28 1.96 -8.21 16.83
N LYS A 29 1.71 -8.84 15.68
CA LYS A 29 1.55 -10.30 15.58
C LYS A 29 2.75 -11.10 16.09
N PRO A 30 4.02 -10.77 15.73
CA PRO A 30 5.20 -11.39 16.30
C PRO A 30 5.58 -10.84 17.68
N GLY A 31 4.76 -9.99 18.31
CA GLY A 31 5.01 -9.42 19.65
C GLY A 31 5.78 -8.09 19.65
N LEU A 32 5.98 -7.45 18.51
CA LEU A 32 6.61 -6.14 18.43
C LEU A 32 5.58 -5.04 18.79
N LYS A 33 5.47 -4.76 20.09
CA LYS A 33 4.52 -3.77 20.60
C LYS A 33 5.02 -2.36 20.35
N GLN A 34 4.26 -1.59 19.58
CA GLN A 34 4.63 -0.22 19.19
C GLN A 34 4.98 0.69 20.39
N PRO A 35 4.21 0.74 21.50
CA PRO A 35 4.57 1.58 22.64
C PRO A 35 5.91 1.22 23.28
N ALA A 36 6.23 -0.08 23.38
CA ALA A 36 7.51 -0.53 23.90
C ALA A 36 8.66 -0.13 22.96
N MET A 37 8.48 -0.35 21.65
CA MET A 37 9.47 0.05 20.64
C MET A 37 9.71 1.57 20.66
N GLN A 38 8.66 2.37 20.76
CA GLN A 38 8.78 3.83 20.84
C GLN A 38 9.47 4.32 22.10
N ALA A 39 9.29 3.62 23.23
CA ALA A 39 9.98 3.92 24.48
C ALA A 39 11.49 3.60 24.40
N GLU A 40 11.86 2.50 23.73
CA GLU A 40 13.26 2.10 23.53
C GLU A 40 13.95 2.91 22.42
N THR A 41 13.20 3.32 21.40
CA THR A 41 13.72 4.02 20.23
C THR A 41 12.88 5.28 19.95
N PRO A 42 13.06 6.36 20.74
CA PRO A 42 12.26 7.56 20.62
C PRO A 42 12.45 8.24 19.26
N ARG A 43 11.34 8.71 18.66
CA ARG A 43 11.38 9.53 17.46
C ARG A 43 11.95 10.90 17.81
N VAL A 44 13.00 11.32 17.10
CA VAL A 44 13.66 12.62 17.29
C VAL A 44 13.32 13.60 16.17
N GLY A 45 12.87 13.12 15.01
CA GLY A 45 12.46 13.96 13.91
C GLY A 45 11.75 13.18 12.81
N GLU A 46 11.18 13.90 11.85
CA GLU A 46 10.43 13.30 10.75
C GLU A 46 10.35 14.20 9.52
N ALA A 47 10.16 13.56 8.35
CA ALA A 47 9.59 14.17 7.17
C ALA A 47 8.19 13.54 7.01
N PRO A 48 7.09 14.28 7.29
CA PRO A 48 5.73 13.76 7.29
C PRO A 48 5.32 13.23 5.92
N PHE A 49 4.27 12.39 5.88
CA PHE A 49 3.74 11.90 4.60
C PHE A 49 3.28 13.07 3.72
N ASP A 50 3.70 13.01 2.48
CA ASP A 50 3.26 13.93 1.43
C ASP A 50 2.80 13.16 0.20
N SER A 51 1.61 13.49 -0.29
CA SER A 51 0.98 12.78 -1.40
C SER A 51 1.69 12.98 -2.75
N GLY A 52 2.44 14.08 -2.91
CA GLY A 52 3.27 14.35 -4.10
C GLY A 52 4.52 13.48 -4.10
N ARG A 53 5.19 13.37 -2.93
CA ARG A 53 6.36 12.49 -2.73
C ARG A 53 5.97 11.03 -2.57
N LYS A 54 4.76 10.73 -2.09
CA LYS A 54 4.23 9.38 -1.78
C LYS A 54 5.07 8.59 -0.78
N MET A 55 5.73 9.27 0.14
CA MET A 55 6.54 8.65 1.20
C MET A 55 6.56 9.50 2.47
N MET A 56 7.00 8.90 3.57
CA MET A 56 7.35 9.57 4.80
C MET A 56 8.59 8.92 5.41
N SER A 57 9.29 9.68 6.25
CA SER A 57 10.48 9.24 6.97
C SER A 57 10.39 9.66 8.43
N THR A 58 10.84 8.80 9.33
CA THR A 58 11.00 9.11 10.76
C THR A 58 12.42 8.77 11.19
N VAL A 59 13.00 9.58 12.08
CA VAL A 59 14.34 9.38 12.63
C VAL A 59 14.22 9.05 14.11
N HIS A 60 14.95 8.04 14.54
CA HIS A 60 14.90 7.49 15.89
C HIS A 60 16.29 7.39 16.50
N ALA A 61 16.40 7.67 17.80
CA ALA A 61 17.63 7.43 18.55
C ALA A 61 17.72 5.94 18.93
N VAL A 62 18.81 5.27 18.55
CA VAL A 62 19.01 3.83 18.76
C VAL A 62 20.46 3.58 19.16
N ASP A 63 20.73 3.16 20.38
CA ASP A 63 22.06 2.75 20.88
C ASP A 63 23.20 3.74 20.55
N GLY A 64 22.93 5.03 20.73
CA GLY A 64 23.91 6.10 20.50
C GLY A 64 24.11 6.49 19.03
N LYS A 65 23.35 5.90 18.13
CA LYS A 65 23.22 6.29 16.71
C LYS A 65 21.82 6.78 16.40
N PHE A 66 21.60 7.18 15.17
CA PHE A 66 20.28 7.54 14.67
C PHE A 66 19.91 6.66 13.50
N VAL A 67 18.70 6.12 13.53
CA VAL A 67 18.17 5.28 12.46
C VAL A 67 16.96 5.96 11.87
N GLN A 68 17.02 6.19 10.59
CA GLN A 68 15.89 6.67 9.81
C GLN A 68 15.15 5.48 9.22
N TYR A 69 13.83 5.48 9.36
CA TYR A 69 12.94 4.56 8.68
C TYR A 69 12.09 5.33 7.68
N THR A 70 12.04 4.83 6.45
CA THR A 70 11.26 5.43 5.36
C THR A 70 10.27 4.40 4.84
N LYS A 71 9.01 4.81 4.61
CA LYS A 71 8.01 3.99 3.92
C LYS A 71 7.33 4.81 2.83
N GLY A 72 6.87 4.14 1.79
CA GLY A 72 6.16 4.84 0.71
C GLY A 72 5.86 3.94 -0.48
N GLY A 73 5.48 4.56 -1.59
CA GLY A 73 5.27 3.87 -2.85
C GLY A 73 6.54 3.14 -3.32
N PRO A 74 6.44 1.89 -3.77
CA PRO A 74 7.62 1.11 -4.14
C PRO A 74 8.51 1.76 -5.18
N ASP A 75 7.92 2.40 -6.18
CA ASP A 75 8.62 3.10 -7.25
C ASP A 75 9.45 4.29 -6.75
N VAL A 76 8.85 5.09 -5.87
CA VAL A 76 9.51 6.31 -5.35
C VAL A 76 10.57 5.98 -4.30
N VAL A 77 10.28 5.06 -3.36
CA VAL A 77 11.26 4.64 -2.34
C VAL A 77 12.46 3.94 -3.00
N LEU A 78 12.21 3.03 -3.95
CA LEU A 78 13.28 2.32 -4.65
C LEU A 78 14.20 3.27 -5.43
N GLY A 79 13.64 4.37 -5.97
CA GLY A 79 14.40 5.43 -6.63
C GLY A 79 15.34 6.21 -5.69
N ARG A 80 15.17 6.09 -4.37
CA ARG A 80 15.99 6.73 -3.32
C ARG A 80 16.98 5.78 -2.66
N CYS A 81 16.97 4.48 -3.03
CA CYS A 81 17.82 3.47 -2.43
C CYS A 81 19.14 3.31 -3.21
N ALA A 82 20.25 3.45 -2.50
CA ALA A 82 21.59 3.15 -3.02
C ALA A 82 22.00 1.69 -2.74
N THR A 83 21.39 1.06 -1.74
CA THR A 83 21.66 -0.31 -1.31
C THR A 83 20.35 -1.05 -1.01
N TYR A 84 20.45 -2.37 -0.84
CA TYR A 84 19.33 -3.20 -0.38
C TYR A 84 19.82 -4.30 0.56
N LEU A 85 18.93 -4.72 1.47
CA LEU A 85 19.19 -5.80 2.40
C LEU A 85 18.75 -7.14 1.78
N LYS A 86 19.67 -8.10 1.70
CA LYS A 86 19.39 -9.48 1.24
C LYS A 86 20.14 -10.46 2.13
N ASP A 87 19.42 -11.40 2.73
CA ASP A 87 19.98 -12.45 3.58
C ASP A 87 20.89 -11.92 4.72
N GLY A 88 20.51 -10.77 5.30
CA GLY A 88 21.27 -10.10 6.36
C GLY A 88 22.48 -9.30 5.88
N GLN A 89 22.70 -9.18 4.58
CA GLN A 89 23.79 -8.42 3.99
C GLN A 89 23.28 -7.20 3.25
N VAL A 90 23.96 -6.07 3.43
CA VAL A 90 23.72 -4.85 2.67
C VAL A 90 24.51 -4.91 1.37
N LEU A 91 23.83 -4.90 0.25
CA LEU A 91 24.39 -5.00 -1.10
C LEU A 91 24.11 -3.72 -1.90
N PRO A 92 24.98 -3.34 -2.85
CA PRO A 92 24.73 -2.21 -3.75
C PRO A 92 23.47 -2.45 -4.58
N MET A 93 22.63 -1.41 -4.73
CA MET A 93 21.46 -1.47 -5.58
C MET A 93 21.89 -1.50 -7.07
N THR A 94 21.64 -2.61 -7.72
CA THR A 94 21.88 -2.78 -9.17
C THR A 94 20.58 -2.70 -9.95
N GLU A 95 20.65 -2.51 -11.26
CA GLU A 95 19.47 -2.50 -12.12
C GLU A 95 18.74 -3.86 -12.12
N GLU A 96 19.49 -4.96 -12.00
CA GLU A 96 18.92 -6.30 -11.86
C GLU A 96 18.14 -6.44 -10.55
N ALA A 97 18.71 -5.98 -9.42
CA ALA A 97 18.03 -5.99 -8.13
C ALA A 97 16.76 -5.12 -8.15
N LYS A 98 16.81 -3.93 -8.76
CA LYS A 98 15.63 -3.09 -8.97
C LYS A 98 14.56 -3.81 -9.79
N ALA A 99 14.95 -4.47 -10.88
CA ALA A 99 14.02 -5.20 -11.72
C ALA A 99 13.36 -6.37 -10.98
N GLU A 100 14.10 -7.11 -10.16
CA GLU A 100 13.57 -8.17 -9.29
C GLU A 100 12.53 -7.61 -8.29
N ILE A 101 12.85 -6.50 -7.63
CA ILE A 101 11.95 -5.86 -6.65
C ILE A 101 10.69 -5.34 -7.34
N LEU A 102 10.82 -4.70 -8.50
CA LEU A 102 9.67 -4.21 -9.27
C LEU A 102 8.80 -5.35 -9.80
N ALA A 103 9.39 -6.48 -10.18
CA ALA A 103 8.65 -7.68 -10.56
C ALA A 103 7.86 -8.25 -9.36
N ALA A 104 8.47 -8.29 -8.16
CA ALA A 104 7.79 -8.70 -6.94
C ALA A 104 6.65 -7.74 -6.57
N ASN A 105 6.88 -6.42 -6.69
CA ASN A 105 5.83 -5.41 -6.51
C ASN A 105 4.66 -5.65 -7.47
N LYS A 106 4.95 -5.86 -8.76
CA LYS A 106 3.92 -6.17 -9.75
C LYS A 106 3.13 -7.44 -9.39
N ALA A 107 3.81 -8.51 -9.02
CA ALA A 107 3.16 -9.77 -8.63
C ALA A 107 2.23 -9.59 -7.40
N MET A 108 2.58 -8.71 -6.45
CA MET A 108 1.70 -8.35 -5.34
C MET A 108 0.51 -7.51 -5.82
N ALA A 109 0.74 -6.52 -6.67
CA ALA A 109 -0.30 -5.65 -7.22
C ALA A 109 -1.31 -6.44 -8.09
N ASP A 110 -0.85 -7.41 -8.87
CA ASP A 110 -1.69 -8.32 -9.67
C ASP A 110 -2.64 -9.17 -8.77
N ARG A 111 -2.31 -9.28 -7.47
CA ARG A 111 -3.16 -9.91 -6.44
C ARG A 111 -4.03 -8.91 -5.67
N ALA A 112 -4.22 -7.72 -6.20
CA ALA A 112 -4.96 -6.63 -5.58
C ALA A 112 -4.39 -6.15 -4.22
N LEU A 113 -3.09 -6.37 -3.97
CA LEU A 113 -2.45 -5.86 -2.76
C LEU A 113 -2.06 -4.39 -2.94
N ARG A 114 -2.36 -3.56 -1.94
CA ARG A 114 -1.70 -2.27 -1.79
C ARG A 114 -0.29 -2.54 -1.29
N VAL A 115 0.72 -2.14 -2.05
CA VAL A 115 2.12 -2.41 -1.73
C VAL A 115 2.79 -1.15 -1.23
N LEU A 116 3.51 -1.27 -0.13
CA LEU A 116 4.46 -0.28 0.37
C LEU A 116 5.86 -0.85 0.38
N ALA A 117 6.83 0.00 0.08
CA ALA A 117 8.24 -0.27 0.32
C ALA A 117 8.66 0.30 1.68
N ALA A 118 9.60 -0.40 2.31
CA ALA A 118 10.30 0.04 3.50
C ALA A 118 11.80 0.15 3.21
N ALA A 119 12.41 1.20 3.72
CA ALA A 119 13.84 1.44 3.65
C ALA A 119 14.35 2.04 4.95
N GLU A 120 15.66 1.97 5.18
CA GLU A 120 16.32 2.58 6.32
C GLU A 120 17.59 3.34 5.91
N ARG A 121 18.06 4.20 6.79
CA ARG A 121 19.39 4.80 6.73
C ARG A 121 19.92 4.96 8.15
N VAL A 122 21.17 4.54 8.36
CA VAL A 122 21.86 4.72 9.65
C VAL A 122 22.73 5.97 9.57
N TRP A 123 22.62 6.82 10.60
CA TRP A 123 23.35 8.05 10.75
C TRP A 123 24.27 7.94 11.96
N ASP A 124 25.53 8.32 11.82
CA ASP A 124 26.50 8.30 12.92
C ASP A 124 26.26 9.46 13.92
N ALA A 125 25.58 10.50 13.51
CA ALA A 125 25.13 11.63 14.33
C ALA A 125 23.70 12.02 13.94
N GLU A 126 23.02 12.77 14.80
CA GLU A 126 21.68 13.28 14.50
C GLU A 126 21.70 14.12 13.22
N PRO A 127 20.78 13.88 12.26
CA PRO A 127 20.67 14.69 11.07
C PRO A 127 20.51 16.18 11.43
N THR A 128 21.24 17.04 10.74
CA THR A 128 21.17 18.48 10.95
C THR A 128 19.91 19.10 10.34
N SER A 129 19.21 18.37 9.49
CA SER A 129 17.98 18.77 8.82
C SER A 129 17.05 17.55 8.69
N TYR A 130 15.76 17.80 8.87
CA TYR A 130 14.70 16.81 8.65
C TYR A 130 13.92 17.08 7.35
N GLU A 131 14.44 17.97 6.50
CA GLU A 131 13.84 18.20 5.20
C GLU A 131 13.88 16.93 4.33
N PRO A 132 12.82 16.63 3.58
CA PRO A 132 12.75 15.44 2.74
C PRO A 132 13.94 15.31 1.78
N ALA A 133 14.44 16.43 1.24
CA ALA A 133 15.56 16.43 0.31
C ALA A 133 16.86 15.91 0.94
N ASP A 134 17.03 16.09 2.25
CA ASP A 134 18.22 15.67 3.00
C ASP A 134 18.07 14.26 3.54
N LEU A 135 16.87 13.89 3.99
CA LEU A 135 16.59 12.58 4.56
C LEU A 135 16.40 11.48 3.49
N GLU A 136 15.60 11.76 2.45
CA GLU A 136 15.09 10.73 1.54
C GLU A 136 16.05 10.44 0.38
N GLN A 137 17.31 10.11 0.70
CA GLN A 137 18.35 9.70 -0.26
C GLN A 137 19.34 8.73 0.40
N ASP A 138 20.07 7.99 -0.41
CA ASP A 138 21.06 6.98 0.00
C ASP A 138 20.49 5.93 0.97
N LEU A 139 19.22 5.56 0.75
CA LEU A 139 18.51 4.61 1.60
C LEU A 139 18.97 3.18 1.31
N CYS A 140 18.83 2.31 2.31
CA CYS A 140 18.91 0.86 2.18
C CYS A 140 17.50 0.28 2.08
N PHE A 141 17.15 -0.30 0.94
CA PHE A 141 15.84 -0.96 0.78
C PHE A 141 15.76 -2.21 1.66
N LEU A 142 14.69 -2.34 2.45
CA LEU A 142 14.46 -3.45 3.37
C LEU A 142 13.49 -4.50 2.82
N GLY A 143 12.49 -4.07 2.06
CA GLY A 143 11.48 -4.99 1.53
C GLY A 143 10.17 -4.32 1.13
N LEU A 144 9.26 -5.17 0.66
CA LEU A 144 7.89 -4.81 0.30
C LEU A 144 6.90 -5.40 1.31
N THR A 145 5.86 -4.63 1.62
CA THR A 145 4.72 -5.09 2.42
C THR A 145 3.45 -4.95 1.61
N GLY A 146 2.76 -6.08 1.38
CA GLY A 146 1.47 -6.10 0.69
C GLY A 146 0.32 -6.14 1.70
N MET A 147 -0.66 -5.27 1.52
CA MET A 147 -1.87 -5.16 2.32
C MET A 147 -3.10 -5.33 1.43
N ILE A 148 -4.13 -5.93 1.97
CA ILE A 148 -5.43 -6.02 1.32
C ILE A 148 -6.50 -5.60 2.32
N ASP A 149 -7.51 -4.87 1.85
CA ASP A 149 -8.76 -4.71 2.58
C ASP A 149 -9.63 -5.92 2.22
N PRO A 150 -9.80 -6.88 3.16
CA PRO A 150 -10.52 -8.10 2.84
C PRO A 150 -11.98 -7.79 2.57
N VAL A 151 -12.52 -8.42 1.54
CA VAL A 151 -13.96 -8.40 1.29
C VAL A 151 -14.69 -8.92 2.54
N ARG A 152 -15.73 -8.22 2.97
CA ARG A 152 -16.55 -8.67 4.10
C ARG A 152 -17.14 -10.05 3.80
N PRO A 153 -17.05 -11.02 4.73
CA PRO A 153 -17.48 -12.40 4.48
C PRO A 153 -18.93 -12.56 3.97
N GLU A 154 -19.82 -11.67 4.43
CA GLU A 154 -21.24 -11.68 4.07
C GLU A 154 -21.52 -11.20 2.63
N VAL A 155 -20.64 -10.44 2.02
CA VAL A 155 -20.87 -9.82 0.70
C VAL A 155 -21.01 -10.88 -0.39
N LYS A 156 -20.19 -11.93 -0.37
CA LYS A 156 -20.26 -13.01 -1.36
C LYS A 156 -21.62 -13.73 -1.35
N ALA A 157 -22.15 -13.99 -0.15
CA ALA A 157 -23.46 -14.59 0.02
C ALA A 157 -24.57 -13.67 -0.47
N ALA A 158 -24.49 -12.35 -0.14
CA ALA A 158 -25.44 -11.35 -0.58
C ALA A 158 -25.46 -11.22 -2.12
N ILE A 159 -24.29 -11.18 -2.77
CA ILE A 159 -24.19 -11.15 -4.25
C ILE A 159 -24.86 -12.42 -4.86
N THR A 160 -24.62 -13.57 -4.27
CA THR A 160 -25.24 -14.83 -4.72
C THR A 160 -26.77 -14.75 -4.62
N GLN A 161 -27.30 -14.20 -3.54
CA GLN A 161 -28.75 -14.01 -3.36
C GLN A 161 -29.32 -12.99 -4.38
N CYS A 162 -28.63 -11.88 -4.61
CA CYS A 162 -29.00 -10.90 -5.63
C CYS A 162 -29.10 -11.57 -7.00
N ASN A 163 -28.06 -12.30 -7.40
CA ASN A 163 -28.03 -13.00 -8.69
C ASN A 163 -29.18 -14.03 -8.83
N SER A 164 -29.49 -14.78 -7.76
CA SER A 164 -30.61 -15.73 -7.76
C SER A 164 -31.99 -15.07 -7.88
N ALA A 165 -32.11 -13.83 -7.42
CA ALA A 165 -33.30 -13.00 -7.55
C ALA A 165 -33.37 -12.21 -8.87
N GLY A 166 -32.41 -12.41 -9.79
CA GLY A 166 -32.36 -11.67 -11.05
C GLY A 166 -31.84 -10.23 -10.92
N ILE A 167 -31.27 -9.87 -9.75
CA ILE A 167 -30.67 -8.57 -9.51
C ILE A 167 -29.19 -8.62 -9.87
N THR A 168 -28.77 -7.75 -10.80
CA THR A 168 -27.38 -7.67 -11.22
C THR A 168 -26.62 -6.71 -10.30
N ALA A 169 -25.60 -7.21 -9.61
CA ALA A 169 -24.68 -6.38 -8.84
C ALA A 169 -23.63 -5.75 -9.77
N ILE A 170 -23.32 -4.47 -9.55
CA ILE A 170 -22.31 -3.69 -10.27
C ILE A 170 -21.34 -3.12 -9.24
N MET A 171 -20.05 -3.21 -9.52
CA MET A 171 -19.00 -2.60 -8.69
C MET A 171 -18.63 -1.22 -9.23
N ILE A 172 -18.67 -0.21 -8.38
CA ILE A 172 -18.22 1.16 -8.67
C ILE A 172 -17.19 1.52 -7.60
N THR A 173 -15.96 1.85 -8.00
CA THR A 173 -14.86 2.10 -7.06
C THR A 173 -13.87 3.15 -7.58
N GLY A 174 -13.24 3.87 -6.65
CA GLY A 174 -12.09 4.72 -6.93
C GLY A 174 -10.78 3.95 -7.08
N ASP A 175 -10.74 2.65 -6.79
CA ASP A 175 -9.55 1.81 -6.87
C ASP A 175 -9.03 1.62 -8.29
N HIS A 176 -7.78 1.13 -8.37
CA HIS A 176 -7.18 0.74 -9.64
C HIS A 176 -7.97 -0.41 -10.28
N VAL A 177 -8.02 -0.42 -11.63
CA VAL A 177 -8.82 -1.39 -12.38
C VAL A 177 -8.43 -2.84 -12.06
N ASP A 178 -7.14 -3.13 -11.91
CA ASP A 178 -6.67 -4.50 -11.61
C ASP A 178 -7.15 -4.97 -10.23
N THR A 179 -7.13 -4.09 -9.22
CA THR A 179 -7.68 -4.36 -7.89
C THR A 179 -9.18 -4.63 -7.95
N ALA A 180 -9.92 -3.75 -8.64
CA ALA A 180 -11.37 -3.88 -8.80
C ALA A 180 -11.74 -5.18 -9.55
N VAL A 181 -11.00 -5.54 -10.59
CA VAL A 181 -11.20 -6.78 -11.36
C VAL A 181 -10.95 -8.02 -10.49
N ALA A 182 -9.89 -8.04 -9.69
CA ALA A 182 -9.58 -9.15 -8.80
C ALA A 182 -10.69 -9.38 -7.77
N ILE A 183 -11.13 -8.30 -7.10
CA ILE A 183 -12.21 -8.35 -6.11
C ILE A 183 -13.54 -8.74 -6.77
N ALA A 184 -13.88 -8.17 -7.92
CA ALA A 184 -15.12 -8.46 -8.62
C ALA A 184 -15.22 -9.92 -9.11
N LYS A 185 -14.08 -10.51 -9.51
CA LYS A 185 -14.00 -11.94 -9.84
C LYS A 185 -14.23 -12.81 -8.61
N GLU A 186 -13.57 -12.50 -7.49
CA GLU A 186 -13.72 -13.22 -6.22
C GLU A 186 -15.17 -13.22 -5.71
N LEU A 187 -15.85 -12.07 -5.86
CA LEU A 187 -17.25 -11.87 -5.47
C LEU A 187 -18.27 -12.47 -6.45
N GLY A 188 -17.85 -12.87 -7.65
CA GLY A 188 -18.77 -13.31 -8.70
C GLY A 188 -19.59 -12.20 -9.35
N ILE A 189 -19.13 -10.95 -9.26
CA ILE A 189 -19.68 -9.78 -9.96
C ILE A 189 -19.19 -9.77 -11.41
N LEU A 190 -17.87 -9.96 -11.60
CA LEU A 190 -17.25 -10.03 -12.92
C LEU A 190 -17.19 -11.49 -13.37
N THR A 191 -18.14 -11.88 -14.22
CA THR A 191 -18.29 -13.23 -14.79
C THR A 191 -17.94 -13.23 -16.28
N GLU A 192 -17.95 -14.42 -16.91
CA GLU A 192 -17.73 -14.54 -18.34
C GLU A 192 -18.73 -13.69 -19.16
N GLY A 193 -18.22 -13.00 -20.18
CA GLY A 193 -19.00 -12.06 -21.00
C GLY A 193 -19.21 -10.66 -20.34
N LYS A 194 -18.74 -10.46 -19.10
CA LYS A 194 -18.73 -9.14 -18.46
C LYS A 194 -17.34 -8.52 -18.50
N ARG A 195 -17.29 -7.18 -18.46
CA ARG A 195 -16.03 -6.42 -18.50
C ARG A 195 -15.95 -5.35 -17.43
N ALA A 196 -14.75 -4.89 -17.20
CA ALA A 196 -14.43 -3.72 -16.40
C ALA A 196 -14.05 -2.55 -17.30
N ILE A 197 -14.41 -1.33 -16.92
CA ILE A 197 -13.97 -0.10 -17.56
C ILE A 197 -13.47 0.90 -16.52
N THR A 198 -12.65 1.85 -16.97
CA THR A 198 -12.20 2.97 -16.12
C THR A 198 -13.13 4.17 -16.31
N GLY A 199 -13.07 5.12 -15.34
CA GLY A 199 -13.77 6.40 -15.46
C GLY A 199 -13.41 7.17 -16.73
N SER A 200 -12.13 7.13 -17.15
CA SER A 200 -11.69 7.75 -18.43
C SER A 200 -12.37 7.11 -19.64
N GLN A 201 -12.38 5.78 -19.69
CA GLN A 201 -13.07 5.05 -20.79
C GLN A 201 -14.57 5.34 -20.79
N LEU A 202 -15.19 5.45 -19.60
CA LEU A 202 -16.60 5.83 -19.50
C LEU A 202 -16.86 7.25 -20.06
N SER A 203 -15.97 8.21 -19.76
CA SER A 203 -16.10 9.60 -20.23
C SER A 203 -15.89 9.76 -21.74
N GLU A 204 -15.22 8.81 -22.39
CA GLU A 204 -14.99 8.80 -23.83
C GLU A 204 -16.16 8.14 -24.61
N MET A 205 -17.05 7.42 -23.91
CA MET A 205 -18.20 6.75 -24.53
C MET A 205 -19.32 7.76 -24.83
N SER A 206 -19.96 7.62 -25.97
CA SER A 206 -21.23 8.31 -26.24
C SER A 206 -22.37 7.64 -25.47
N ASP A 207 -23.45 8.40 -25.24
CA ASP A 207 -24.67 7.87 -24.57
C ASP A 207 -25.24 6.64 -25.33
N GLU A 208 -25.14 6.65 -26.66
CA GLU A 208 -25.60 5.55 -27.51
C GLU A 208 -24.72 4.28 -27.34
N GLU A 209 -23.43 4.45 -27.25
CA GLU A 209 -22.48 3.35 -26.97
C GLU A 209 -22.69 2.81 -25.56
N PHE A 210 -22.80 3.70 -24.59
CA PHE A 210 -23.07 3.29 -23.21
C PHE A 210 -24.38 2.50 -23.10
N ALA A 211 -25.46 2.98 -23.70
CA ALA A 211 -26.75 2.28 -23.69
C ALA A 211 -26.69 0.87 -24.30
N ARG A 212 -25.84 0.66 -25.32
CA ARG A 212 -25.64 -0.67 -25.93
C ARG A 212 -24.81 -1.60 -25.03
N GLU A 213 -23.81 -1.05 -24.36
CA GLU A 213 -22.77 -1.84 -23.70
C GLU A 213 -22.97 -1.96 -22.19
N MET A 214 -23.76 -1.08 -21.57
CA MET A 214 -23.95 -1.03 -20.11
C MET A 214 -24.27 -2.40 -19.49
N LYS A 215 -24.98 -3.27 -20.18
CA LYS A 215 -25.34 -4.60 -19.67
C LYS A 215 -24.13 -5.56 -19.62
N SER A 216 -23.07 -5.28 -20.39
CA SER A 216 -21.83 -6.04 -20.37
C SER A 216 -20.82 -5.50 -19.36
N ILE A 217 -21.03 -4.29 -18.82
CA ILE A 217 -20.10 -3.66 -17.89
C ILE A 217 -20.54 -4.02 -16.47
N ALA A 218 -19.67 -4.71 -15.72
CA ALA A 218 -19.90 -5.10 -14.35
C ALA A 218 -19.04 -4.33 -13.34
N VAL A 219 -17.98 -3.67 -13.80
CA VAL A 219 -17.04 -2.94 -12.93
C VAL A 219 -16.71 -1.59 -13.54
N TYR A 220 -16.86 -0.53 -12.74
CA TYR A 220 -16.43 0.82 -13.03
C TYR A 220 -15.33 1.20 -12.04
N ALA A 221 -14.08 1.28 -12.52
CA ALA A 221 -12.91 1.57 -11.72
C ALA A 221 -12.38 2.99 -11.96
N ARG A 222 -11.68 3.59 -10.99
CA ARG A 222 -11.19 4.97 -11.09
C ARG A 222 -12.31 5.98 -11.39
N VAL A 223 -13.49 5.73 -10.87
CA VAL A 223 -14.60 6.67 -10.93
C VAL A 223 -14.58 7.52 -9.66
N GLN A 224 -14.65 8.83 -9.83
CA GLN A 224 -14.88 9.76 -8.72
C GLN A 224 -16.38 10.09 -8.67
N PRO A 225 -16.95 10.24 -7.46
CA PRO A 225 -18.35 10.64 -7.31
C PRO A 225 -18.59 12.06 -7.79
#